data_206e4e136f7a3dcebc9d3aa9f9b86f4b
#
_entry.id   206e4e136f7a3dcebc9d3aa9f9b86f4b
#
_cell.length_a   1.000
_cell.length_b   1.000
_cell.length_c   1.000
_cell.angle_alpha   90.00
_cell.angle_beta   90.00
_cell.angle_gamma   90.00
#
_symmetry.space_group_name_H-M   'P 1'
#
loop_
_entity.id
_entity.type
_entity.pdbx_description
1 polymer ?
#
loop_
_entity_poly.entity_id
_entity_poly.type
_entity_poly.pdbx_seq_one_letter_code
_entity_poly.pdbx_strand_id
1 'polypeptide(L)' 'VERSEIRKLLDAKPFEPFTIHTTDGDLIGVKSPEFVLLAPNARQISVWMDELGDGGATRVISLVHISQLTVGPYGDANAA' A
#
# COMPACT_ATOMS: atom_id res chain seq x y z
N VAL A 1 1.14 -11.17 4.29
CA VAL A 1 0.95 -10.01 5.17
C VAL A 1 -0.44 -10.04 5.76
N GLU A 2 -0.52 -9.79 7.03
CA GLU A 2 -1.80 -9.78 7.71
C GLU A 2 -2.46 -8.42 7.64
N ARG A 3 -3.78 -8.43 7.68
CA ARG A 3 -4.57 -7.20 7.62
C ARG A 3 -4.17 -6.22 8.73
N SER A 4 -3.89 -6.72 9.92
CA SER A 4 -3.55 -5.87 11.06
C SER A 4 -2.25 -5.09 10.83
N GLU A 5 -1.32 -5.64 10.09
CA GLU A 5 -0.09 -4.92 9.79
C GLU A 5 -0.34 -3.71 8.92
N ILE A 6 -1.21 -3.84 7.94
CA ILE A 6 -1.58 -2.73 7.08
C ILE A 6 -2.38 -1.70 7.87
N ARG A 7 -3.30 -2.15 8.71
CA ARG A 7 -4.10 -1.23 9.53
C ARG A 7 -3.21 -0.38 10.44
N LYS A 8 -2.20 -0.99 11.02
CA LYS A 8 -1.26 -0.25 11.86
C LYS A 8 -0.57 0.87 11.09
N LEU A 9 -0.12 0.58 9.87
CA LEU A 9 0.56 1.58 9.07
C LEU A 9 -0.38 2.69 8.63
N LEU A 10 -1.62 2.35 8.33
CA LEU A 10 -2.60 3.35 7.92
C LEU A 10 -3.01 4.26 9.08
N ASP A 11 -3.01 3.73 10.29
CA ASP A 11 -3.42 4.48 11.46
C ASP A 11 -2.29 5.21 12.16
N ALA A 12 -1.07 5.04 11.70
CA ALA A 12 0.09 5.67 12.32
C ALA A 12 0.00 7.20 12.25
N LYS A 13 0.41 7.85 13.33
CA LYS A 13 0.39 9.31 13.40
C LYS A 13 1.72 9.80 13.93
N PRO A 14 2.47 10.55 13.13
CA PRO A 14 2.15 10.89 11.74
C PRO A 14 2.22 9.67 10.83
N PHE A 15 1.48 9.72 9.73
CA PHE A 15 1.52 8.67 8.73
C PHE A 15 2.87 8.68 8.04
N GLU A 16 3.46 7.50 7.88
CA GLU A 16 4.69 7.35 7.12
C GLU A 16 4.40 6.60 5.83
N PRO A 17 4.83 7.11 4.70
CA PRO A 17 4.65 6.39 3.43
C PRO A 17 5.29 5.02 3.51
N PHE A 18 4.67 4.07 2.85
CA PHE A 18 5.21 2.72 2.80
C PHE A 18 5.02 2.12 1.42
N THR A 19 5.76 1.05 1.15
CA THR A 19 5.72 0.37 -0.12
C THR A 19 5.20 -1.04 0.08
N ILE A 20 4.25 -1.44 -0.76
CA ILE A 20 3.71 -2.79 -0.77
C ILE A 20 4.48 -3.59 -1.80
N HIS A 21 5.06 -4.70 -1.36
CA HIS A 21 5.78 -5.63 -2.24
C HIS A 21 4.87 -6.81 -2.53
N THR A 22 4.58 -7.04 -3.79
CA THR A 22 3.73 -8.17 -4.16
C THR A 22 4.58 -9.39 -4.46
N THR A 23 3.94 -10.56 -4.44
CA THR A 23 4.67 -11.81 -4.67
C THR A 23 5.19 -11.95 -6.09
N ASP A 24 4.62 -11.23 -7.03
CA ASP A 24 5.09 -11.25 -8.42
C ASP A 24 6.06 -10.11 -8.73
N GLY A 25 6.55 -9.42 -7.71
CA GLY A 25 7.62 -8.46 -7.89
C GLY A 25 7.22 -7.02 -8.09
N ASP A 26 5.93 -6.70 -8.02
CA ASP A 26 5.50 -5.31 -8.14
C ASP A 26 5.76 -4.55 -6.85
N LEU A 27 6.01 -3.26 -7.00
CA LEU A 27 6.18 -2.34 -5.88
C LEU A 27 5.10 -1.27 -6.00
N ILE A 28 4.31 -1.12 -4.95
CA ILE A 28 3.21 -0.16 -4.94
C ILE A 28 3.42 0.80 -3.79
N GLY A 29 3.67 2.06 -4.11
CA GLY A 29 3.89 3.08 -3.08
C GLY A 29 2.59 3.65 -2.58
N VAL A 30 2.47 3.77 -1.26
CA VAL A 30 1.32 4.38 -0.61
C VAL A 30 1.80 5.68 0.03
N LYS A 31 1.40 6.79 -0.54
CA LYS A 31 1.85 8.12 -0.09
C LYS A 31 0.97 8.71 0.98
N SER A 32 -0.27 8.24 1.08
CA SER A 32 -1.24 8.79 2.00
C SER A 32 -2.21 7.68 2.39
N PRO A 33 -2.72 7.69 3.64
CA PRO A 33 -3.63 6.63 4.06
C PRO A 33 -4.96 6.63 3.31
N GLU A 34 -5.33 7.74 2.73
CA GLU A 34 -6.59 7.83 2.00
C GLU A 34 -6.57 7.11 0.66
N PHE A 35 -5.39 6.68 0.20
CA PHE A 35 -5.26 5.96 -1.07
C PHE A 35 -5.50 4.47 -0.92
N VAL A 36 -5.68 3.99 0.31
CA VAL A 36 -5.89 2.56 0.56
C VAL A 36 -7.21 2.35 1.26
N LEU A 37 -8.01 1.44 0.73
CA LEU A 37 -9.23 1.02 1.37
C LEU A 37 -9.04 -0.38 1.94
N LEU A 38 -9.16 -0.50 3.24
CA LEU A 38 -9.04 -1.78 3.94
C LEU A 38 -10.30 -1.99 4.76
N ALA A 39 -11.25 -2.71 4.20
CA ALA A 39 -12.52 -2.97 4.86
C ALA A 39 -12.32 -3.96 6.00
N PRO A 40 -13.20 -3.92 7.03
CA PRO A 40 -13.16 -4.91 8.09
C PRO A 40 -13.32 -6.32 7.53
N ASN A 41 -12.52 -7.24 8.03
CA ASN A 41 -12.56 -8.65 7.61
C ASN A 41 -12.24 -8.87 6.13
N ALA A 42 -11.71 -7.87 5.47
CA ALA A 42 -11.35 -8.03 4.06
C ALA A 42 -10.11 -8.89 3.93
N ARG A 43 -10.07 -9.66 2.83
CA ARG A 43 -8.90 -10.46 2.48
C ARG A 43 -8.09 -9.81 1.37
N GLN A 44 -8.48 -8.62 1.00
CA GLN A 44 -7.85 -7.87 -0.07
C GLN A 44 -7.91 -6.40 0.25
N ILE A 45 -7.04 -5.64 -0.37
CA ILE A 45 -7.02 -4.19 -0.24
C ILE A 45 -7.23 -3.58 -1.60
N SER A 46 -7.77 -2.38 -1.60
CA SER A 46 -7.89 -1.57 -2.82
C SER A 46 -6.95 -0.40 -2.68
N VAL A 47 -6.08 -0.22 -3.66
CA VAL A 47 -5.12 0.89 -3.67
C VAL A 47 -5.41 1.76 -4.86
N TRP A 48 -5.63 3.03 -4.60
CA TRP A 48 -5.89 3.99 -5.66
C TRP A 48 -4.58 4.50 -6.21
N MET A 49 -4.42 4.35 -7.51
CA MET A 49 -3.20 4.73 -8.21
C MET A 49 -3.52 5.92 -9.09
N ASP A 50 -2.94 7.06 -8.80
CA ASP A 50 -3.18 8.27 -9.58
C ASP A 50 -1.89 8.72 -10.25
N GLU A 51 -1.25 7.77 -10.92
CA GLU A 51 0.07 8.01 -11.49
C GLU A 51 0.05 8.95 -12.68
N LEU A 52 -1.00 8.89 -13.46
CA LEU A 52 -1.07 9.66 -14.69
C LEU A 52 -1.95 10.90 -14.59
N GLY A 53 -2.55 11.11 -13.43
CA GLY A 53 -3.39 12.28 -13.24
C GLY A 53 -4.69 12.26 -14.02
N ASP A 54 -5.10 11.10 -14.50
CA ASP A 54 -6.30 10.97 -15.32
C ASP A 54 -7.46 10.34 -14.57
N GLY A 55 -7.52 10.55 -13.27
CA GLY A 55 -8.55 9.97 -12.44
C GLY A 55 -8.11 8.72 -11.73
N GLY A 56 -6.94 8.25 -12.08
CA GLY A 56 -6.35 7.11 -11.43
C GLY A 56 -7.01 5.79 -11.77
N ALA A 57 -6.42 4.74 -11.29
CA ALA A 57 -6.96 3.39 -11.38
C ALA A 57 -6.91 2.77 -10.01
N THR A 58 -7.79 1.82 -9.76
CA THR A 58 -7.79 1.11 -8.48
C THR A 58 -7.23 -0.29 -8.70
N ARG A 59 -6.25 -0.66 -7.90
CA ARG A 59 -5.72 -2.02 -7.91
C ARG A 59 -6.25 -2.74 -6.69
N VAL A 60 -6.78 -3.92 -6.90
CA VAL A 60 -7.26 -4.79 -5.83
C VAL A 60 -6.23 -5.90 -5.66
N ILE A 61 -5.69 -6.01 -4.45
CA ILE A 61 -4.60 -6.94 -4.19
C ILE A 61 -5.01 -7.84 -3.04
N SER A 62 -4.92 -9.16 -3.26
CA SER A 62 -5.17 -10.10 -2.20
C SER A 62 -4.04 -10.03 -1.16
N LEU A 63 -4.39 -10.07 0.11
CA LEU A 63 -3.40 -9.98 1.18
C LEU A 63 -2.37 -11.11 1.10
N VAL A 64 -2.76 -12.28 0.62
CA VAL A 64 -1.83 -13.40 0.50
C VAL A 64 -0.79 -13.16 -0.59
N HIS A 65 -1.03 -12.21 -1.48
CA HIS A 65 -0.08 -11.87 -2.54
C HIS A 65 0.83 -10.71 -2.17
N ILE A 66 0.75 -10.23 -0.94
CA ILE A 66 1.65 -9.21 -0.43
C ILE A 66 2.75 -9.91 0.35
N SER A 67 3.99 -9.80 -0.13
CA SER A 67 5.10 -10.51 0.50
C SER A 67 5.69 -9.73 1.67
N GLN A 68 5.72 -8.40 1.58
CA GLN A 68 6.25 -7.58 2.67
C GLN A 68 5.83 -6.12 2.49
N LEU A 69 6.00 -5.35 3.56
CA LEU A 69 5.77 -3.92 3.57
C LEU A 69 7.06 -3.25 4.00
N THR A 70 7.46 -2.21 3.28
CA THR A 70 8.65 -1.45 3.62
C THR A 70 8.24 -0.05 4.01
N VAL A 71 8.52 0.34 5.24
CA VAL A 71 8.17 1.66 5.76
C VAL A 71 9.37 2.56 5.65
N GLY A 72 9.13 3.80 5.23
CA GLY A 72 10.21 4.78 5.15
C GLY A 72 9.94 5.78 4.06
N PRO A 73 10.87 6.70 3.85
CA PRO A 73 10.71 7.67 2.79
C PRO A 73 10.50 6.98 1.45
N TYR A 74 9.38 7.29 0.84
CA TYR A 74 9.01 6.65 -0.41
C TYR A 74 10.09 6.81 -1.48
N GLY A 75 10.68 7.98 -1.54
CA GLY A 75 11.71 8.25 -2.52
C GLY A 75 12.96 7.40 -2.33
N ASP A 76 13.29 7.02 -1.11
CA ASP A 76 14.48 6.24 -0.83
C ASP A 76 14.36 4.84 -1.41
N ALA A 77 13.18 4.24 -1.31
CA ALA A 77 12.97 2.90 -1.83
C ALA A 77 13.20 2.85 -3.33
N ASN A 78 12.91 3.94 -4.01
CA ASN A 78 13.05 4.01 -5.46
C ASN A 78 14.40 4.54 -5.91
N ALA A 79 15.09 5.22 -5.03
CA ALA A 79 16.40 5.79 -5.35
C ALA A 79 17.50 4.75 -5.24
N ALA A 80 17.24 3.68 -4.56
CA ALA A 80 18.26 2.64 -4.32
C ALA A 80 18.60 1.82 -5.58
#